data_b3d56c7647474742e7bfb5e4a0efbbc5
#
_entry.id   b3d56c7647474742e7bfb5e4a0efbbc5
#
_cell.length_a   1.000
_cell.length_b   1.000
_cell.length_c   1.000
_cell.angle_alpha   90.00
_cell.angle_beta   90.00
_cell.angle_gamma   90.00
#
_symmetry.space_group_name_H-M   'P 1'
#
loop_
_entity.id
_entity.type
_entity.pdbx_description
1 polymer ?
#
loop_
_entity_poly.entity_id
_entity_poly.type
_entity_poly.pdbx_seq_one_letter_code
_entity_poly.pdbx_strand_id
1 'polypeptide(L)'
;MPNIKSVAKDVIRSRSRRLRNNATKSRIKTAIKKTHSAIVAGDAAAVSTAMSLTVSIVDRAAKRGIIHKNAASRRKSRLMKRAAAAAA
;
A
#
# COMPACT_ATOMS: atom_id res chain seq x y z
N MET A 1 -20.24 -30.87 19.03
CA MET A 1 -20.21 -30.38 17.64
C MET A 1 -18.79 -30.27 17.15
N PRO A 2 -18.38 -31.05 16.17
CA PRO A 2 -17.01 -31.03 15.70
C PRO A 2 -16.63 -29.71 15.04
N ASN A 3 -17.61 -28.91 14.63
CA ASN A 3 -17.39 -27.67 13.89
C ASN A 3 -16.95 -26.47 14.76
N ILE A 4 -17.10 -26.55 16.06
CA ILE A 4 -16.79 -25.43 16.96
C ILE A 4 -15.30 -25.11 16.97
N LYS A 5 -14.44 -26.13 17.02
CA LYS A 5 -12.99 -25.93 16.99
C LYS A 5 -12.49 -25.37 15.64
N SER A 6 -13.07 -25.85 14.53
CA SER A 6 -12.77 -25.32 13.19
C SER A 6 -13.18 -23.87 13.06
N VAL A 7 -14.37 -23.53 13.52
CA VAL A 7 -14.87 -22.13 13.47
C VAL A 7 -13.99 -21.22 14.33
N ALA A 8 -13.58 -21.67 15.53
CA ALA A 8 -12.69 -20.90 16.39
C ALA A 8 -11.33 -20.64 15.71
N LYS A 9 -10.73 -21.64 15.06
CA LYS A 9 -9.50 -21.49 14.29
C LYS A 9 -9.69 -20.51 13.13
N ASP A 10 -10.79 -20.60 12.41
CA ASP A 10 -11.09 -19.70 11.29
C ASP A 10 -11.24 -18.25 11.74
N VAL A 11 -11.88 -18.02 12.89
CA VAL A 11 -12.00 -16.68 13.48
C VAL A 11 -10.63 -16.11 13.83
N ILE A 12 -9.76 -16.91 14.44
CA ILE A 12 -8.39 -16.50 14.79
C ILE A 12 -7.59 -16.17 13.54
N ARG A 13 -7.65 -17.02 12.52
CA ARG A 13 -6.98 -16.79 11.24
C ARG A 13 -7.48 -15.53 10.54
N SER A 14 -8.80 -15.32 10.53
CA SER A 14 -9.42 -14.15 9.95
C SER A 14 -8.97 -12.86 10.63
N ARG A 15 -8.89 -12.88 11.97
CA ARG A 15 -8.38 -11.74 12.75
C ARG A 15 -6.92 -11.45 12.44
N SER A 16 -6.07 -12.48 12.38
CA SER A 16 -4.66 -12.34 12.02
C SER A 16 -4.48 -11.76 10.62
N ARG A 17 -5.26 -12.25 9.65
CA ARG A 17 -5.24 -11.72 8.27
C ARG A 17 -5.67 -10.27 8.24
N ARG A 18 -6.76 -9.93 8.94
CA ARG A 18 -7.27 -8.56 9.01
C ARG A 18 -6.23 -7.61 9.58
N LEU A 19 -5.57 -7.99 10.66
CA LEU A 19 -4.52 -7.18 11.28
C LEU A 19 -3.36 -6.96 10.32
N ARG A 20 -2.88 -8.00 9.65
CA ARG A 20 -1.81 -7.91 8.67
C ARG A 20 -2.20 -7.07 7.46
N ASN A 21 -3.43 -7.26 6.96
CA ASN A 21 -3.93 -6.50 5.82
C ASN A 21 -4.09 -5.03 6.17
N ASN A 22 -4.63 -4.72 7.34
CA ASN A 22 -4.76 -3.35 7.82
C ASN A 22 -3.41 -2.68 8.02
N ALA A 23 -2.42 -3.40 8.56
CA ALA A 23 -1.06 -2.90 8.71
C ALA A 23 -0.44 -2.56 7.34
N THR A 24 -0.62 -3.43 6.35
CA THR A 24 -0.13 -3.20 4.98
C THR A 24 -0.83 -1.99 4.35
N LYS A 25 -2.14 -1.88 4.49
CA LYS A 25 -2.90 -0.72 3.98
C LYS A 25 -2.45 0.59 4.63
N SER A 26 -2.17 0.56 5.93
CA SER A 26 -1.62 1.72 6.65
C SER A 26 -0.24 2.11 6.14
N ARG A 27 0.61 1.13 5.86
CA ARG A 27 1.94 1.37 5.27
C ARG A 27 1.85 2.03 3.90
N ILE A 28 0.89 1.59 3.07
CA ILE A 28 0.65 2.19 1.76
C ILE A 28 0.26 3.66 1.92
N LYS A 29 -0.68 3.97 2.80
CA LYS A 29 -1.10 5.34 3.08
C LYS A 29 0.06 6.21 3.56
N THR A 30 0.87 5.70 4.47
CA THR A 30 2.03 6.40 5.01
C THR A 30 3.06 6.66 3.92
N ALA A 31 3.35 5.67 3.07
CA ALA A 31 4.30 5.81 1.97
C ALA A 31 3.83 6.85 0.95
N ILE A 32 2.53 6.86 0.63
CA ILE A 32 1.93 7.86 -0.27
C ILE A 32 2.05 9.26 0.33
N LYS A 33 1.77 9.43 1.61
CA LYS A 33 1.92 10.71 2.31
C LYS A 33 3.37 11.21 2.26
N LYS A 34 4.33 10.34 2.50
CA LYS A 34 5.76 10.69 2.44
C LYS A 34 6.16 11.15 1.03
N THR A 35 5.65 10.45 0.01
CA THR A 35 5.90 10.84 -1.38
C THR A 35 5.29 12.20 -1.69
N HIS A 36 4.06 12.46 -1.23
CA HIS A 36 3.43 13.77 -1.39
C HIS A 36 4.22 14.88 -0.70
N SER A 37 4.71 14.63 0.51
CA SER A 37 5.55 15.59 1.24
C SER A 37 6.85 15.90 0.49
N ALA A 38 7.48 14.89 -0.10
CA ALA A 38 8.68 15.05 -0.90
C ALA A 38 8.39 15.88 -2.18
N ILE A 39 7.25 15.63 -2.82
CA ILE A 39 6.82 16.39 -4.00
C ILE A 39 6.63 17.87 -3.64
N VAL A 40 5.96 18.15 -2.52
CA VAL A 40 5.73 19.53 -2.05
C VAL A 40 7.05 20.21 -1.70
N ALA A 41 8.00 19.49 -1.12
CA ALA A 41 9.32 20.00 -0.79
C ALA A 41 10.17 20.30 -2.02
N GLY A 42 9.85 19.71 -3.18
CA GLY A 42 10.55 19.95 -4.44
C GLY A 42 11.91 19.26 -4.55
N ASP A 43 12.22 18.31 -3.70
CA ASP A 43 13.46 17.54 -3.74
C ASP A 43 13.32 16.33 -4.67
N ALA A 44 13.86 16.43 -5.88
CA ALA A 44 13.75 15.39 -6.90
C ALA A 44 14.35 14.05 -6.45
N ALA A 45 15.46 14.05 -5.72
CA ALA A 45 16.08 12.84 -5.21
C ALA A 45 15.18 12.16 -4.16
N ALA A 46 14.61 12.93 -3.23
CA ALA A 46 13.70 12.43 -2.23
C ALA A 46 12.42 11.89 -2.87
N VAL A 47 11.89 12.54 -3.89
CA VAL A 47 10.71 12.10 -4.66
C VAL A 47 11.00 10.75 -5.32
N SER A 48 12.13 10.61 -5.98
CA SER A 48 12.53 9.37 -6.65
C SER A 48 12.62 8.20 -5.67
N THR A 49 13.28 8.40 -4.53
CA THR A 49 13.44 7.38 -3.49
C THR A 49 12.08 7.00 -2.88
N ALA A 50 11.27 7.98 -2.52
CA ALA A 50 9.94 7.76 -1.93
C ALA A 50 9.01 7.08 -2.93
N MET A 51 9.06 7.45 -4.20
CA MET A 51 8.27 6.85 -5.28
C MET A 51 8.60 5.38 -5.45
N SER A 52 9.90 5.04 -5.54
CA SER A 52 10.36 3.66 -5.69
C SER A 52 9.90 2.78 -4.53
N LEU A 53 10.01 3.28 -3.31
CA LEU A 53 9.56 2.57 -2.12
C LEU A 53 8.05 2.35 -2.13
N THR A 54 7.28 3.39 -2.47
CA THR A 54 5.82 3.32 -2.52
C THR A 54 5.35 2.32 -3.58
N VAL A 55 5.93 2.37 -4.78
CA VAL A 55 5.61 1.42 -5.85
C VAL A 55 5.89 -0.01 -5.42
N SER A 56 7.03 -0.25 -4.77
CA SER A 56 7.40 -1.57 -4.25
C SER A 56 6.36 -2.09 -3.25
N ILE A 57 5.95 -1.26 -2.29
CA ILE A 57 4.96 -1.63 -1.27
C ILE A 57 3.61 -1.93 -1.91
N VAL A 58 3.16 -1.09 -2.84
CA VAL A 58 1.87 -1.24 -3.53
C VAL A 58 1.87 -2.52 -4.37
N ASP A 59 2.94 -2.78 -5.12
CA ASP A 59 3.05 -3.98 -5.96
C ASP A 59 3.05 -5.27 -5.13
N ARG A 60 3.75 -5.28 -4.00
CA ARG A 60 3.74 -6.43 -3.08
C ARG A 60 2.35 -6.66 -2.49
N ALA A 61 1.64 -5.61 -2.11
CA ALA A 61 0.28 -5.71 -1.59
C ALA A 61 -0.67 -6.28 -2.65
N ALA A 62 -0.55 -5.84 -3.89
CA ALA A 62 -1.34 -6.36 -5.01
C ALA A 62 -1.04 -7.83 -5.27
N LYS A 63 0.23 -8.21 -5.24
CA LYS A 63 0.67 -9.60 -5.45
C LYS A 63 0.11 -10.52 -4.37
N ARG A 64 0.01 -10.06 -3.12
CA ARG A 64 -0.56 -10.82 -2.01
C ARG A 64 -2.09 -10.82 -1.99
N GLY A 65 -2.74 -10.04 -2.85
CA GLY A 65 -4.19 -9.92 -2.91
C GLY A 65 -4.80 -9.02 -1.83
N ILE A 66 -3.98 -8.24 -1.11
CA ILE A 66 -4.45 -7.31 -0.08
C ILE A 66 -5.21 -6.15 -0.72
N ILE A 67 -4.73 -5.69 -1.88
CA ILE A 67 -5.44 -4.73 -2.72
C ILE A 67 -5.58 -5.31 -4.13
N HIS A 68 -6.61 -4.89 -4.84
CA HIS A 68 -6.82 -5.34 -6.20
C HIS A 68 -5.78 -4.71 -7.14
N LYS A 69 -5.35 -5.46 -8.16
CA LYS A 69 -4.36 -5.00 -9.14
C LYS A 69 -4.76 -3.67 -9.80
N ASN A 70 -6.05 -3.47 -10.04
CA ASN A 70 -6.54 -2.23 -10.64
C ASN A 70 -6.41 -1.04 -9.69
N ALA A 71 -6.64 -1.26 -8.38
CA ALA A 71 -6.41 -0.23 -7.37
C ALA A 71 -4.93 0.12 -7.26
N ALA A 72 -4.05 -0.88 -7.32
CA ALA A 72 -2.61 -0.68 -7.33
C ALA A 72 -2.15 0.17 -8.52
N SER A 73 -2.62 -0.17 -9.72
CA SER A 73 -2.31 0.56 -10.95
C SER A 73 -2.78 2.02 -10.86
N ARG A 74 -3.98 2.23 -10.33
CA ARG A 74 -4.57 3.56 -10.16
C ARG A 74 -3.74 4.41 -9.21
N ARG A 75 -3.35 3.86 -8.06
CA ARG A 75 -2.53 4.56 -7.07
C ARG A 75 -1.17 4.94 -7.63
N LYS A 76 -0.50 4.03 -8.33
CA LYS A 76 0.79 4.28 -8.97
C LYS A 76 0.67 5.36 -10.04
N SER A 77 -0.32 5.26 -10.91
CA SER A 77 -0.55 6.21 -11.99
C SER A 77 -0.79 7.62 -11.47
N ARG A 78 -1.65 7.78 -10.46
CA ARG A 78 -1.94 9.07 -9.84
C ARG A 78 -0.68 9.69 -9.23
N LEU A 79 0.11 8.88 -8.56
CA LEU A 79 1.32 9.33 -7.90
C LEU A 79 2.37 9.78 -8.91
N MET A 80 2.56 9.02 -9.97
CA MET A 80 3.48 9.34 -11.06
C MET A 80 3.08 10.64 -11.79
N LYS A 81 1.78 10.82 -12.06
CA LYS A 81 1.26 12.03 -12.66
C LYS A 81 1.52 13.26 -11.79
N ARG A 82 1.32 13.12 -10.49
CA ARG A 82 1.54 14.21 -9.54
C ARG A 82 3.02 14.59 -9.46
N ALA A 83 3.89 13.60 -9.45
CA ALA A 83 5.34 13.82 -9.44
C ALA A 83 5.80 14.49 -10.75
N ALA A 84 5.30 14.04 -11.88
CA ALA A 84 5.61 14.61 -13.18
C ALA A 84 5.13 16.06 -13.29
N ALA A 85 3.92 16.35 -12.81
CA ALA A 85 3.37 17.72 -12.80
C ALA A 85 4.21 18.67 -11.93
N ALA A 86 4.70 18.19 -10.79
CA ALA A 86 5.54 18.99 -9.89
C ALA A 86 6.94 19.22 -10.47
N ALA A 87 7.45 18.30 -11.28
CA ALA A 87 8.76 18.41 -11.92
C ALA A 87 8.74 19.33 -13.16
N ALA A 88 7.57 19.52 -13.73
CA ALA A 88 7.40 20.46 -14.86
C ALA A 88 7.34 21.92 -14.36
#